data_4b15c6a2d29c276c3b4aeb44c237dd1e
#
_entry.id   4b15c6a2d29c276c3b4aeb44c237dd1e
#
_cell.length_a   1.000
_cell.length_b   1.000
_cell.length_c   1.000
_cell.angle_alpha   90.00
_cell.angle_beta   90.00
_cell.angle_gamma   90.00
#
_symmetry.space_group_name_H-M   'P 1'
#
loop_
_entity.id
_entity.type
_entity.pdbx_description
1 polymer ?
#
loop_
_entity_poly.entity_id
_entity_poly.type
_entity_poly.pdbx_seq_one_letter_code
_entity_poly.pdbx_strand_id
1 'polypeptide(L)'
;MASKVGFILSLLLVVELFVLAGDIFTAQIIYTNLDAISITAGNIISTKGEITDELKNYVLSETGGEISPVGNESPMFGSVYTFRITREFNPMNRFTGKTEIAVTRSVVIGYYN
;
A
#
# COMPACT_ATOMS: atom_id res chain seq x y z
N MET A 1 -7.36 -7.03 46.87
CA MET A 1 -7.15 -8.18 45.93
C MET A 1 -7.82 -7.94 44.60
N ALA A 2 -9.12 -7.72 44.57
CA ALA A 2 -9.85 -7.45 43.33
C ALA A 2 -9.30 -6.23 42.59
N SER A 3 -8.88 -5.19 43.29
CA SER A 3 -8.35 -3.97 42.68
C SER A 3 -7.03 -4.21 41.94
N LYS A 4 -6.20 -5.14 42.40
CA LYS A 4 -4.94 -5.46 41.75
C LYS A 4 -5.20 -6.24 40.43
N VAL A 5 -6.16 -7.15 40.45
CA VAL A 5 -6.54 -7.89 39.27
C VAL A 5 -7.13 -6.94 38.22
N GLY A 6 -8.01 -6.03 38.65
CA GLY A 6 -8.57 -5.03 37.76
C GLY A 6 -7.52 -4.12 37.16
N PHE A 7 -6.53 -3.72 37.96
CA PHE A 7 -5.43 -2.89 37.46
C PHE A 7 -4.61 -3.60 36.40
N ILE A 8 -4.26 -4.88 36.64
CA ILE A 8 -3.50 -5.69 35.68
C ILE A 8 -4.27 -5.86 34.39
N LEU A 9 -5.59 -6.16 34.48
CA LEU A 9 -6.43 -6.32 33.29
C LEU A 9 -6.52 -5.00 32.52
N SER A 10 -6.66 -3.87 33.22
CA SER A 10 -6.68 -2.54 32.58
C SER A 10 -5.38 -2.26 31.88
N LEU A 11 -4.25 -2.61 32.49
CA LEU A 11 -2.94 -2.40 31.92
C LEU A 11 -2.77 -3.23 30.64
N LEU A 12 -3.19 -4.49 30.66
CA LEU A 12 -3.16 -5.34 29.47
C LEU A 12 -4.01 -4.77 28.36
N LEU A 13 -5.20 -4.27 28.70
CA LEU A 13 -6.08 -3.64 27.70
C LEU A 13 -5.43 -2.41 27.09
N VAL A 14 -4.80 -1.57 27.91
CA VAL A 14 -4.10 -0.36 27.42
C VAL A 14 -2.97 -0.75 26.47
N VAL A 15 -2.16 -1.77 26.83
CA VAL A 15 -1.08 -2.25 25.97
C VAL A 15 -1.62 -2.74 24.63
N GLU A 16 -2.72 -3.51 24.66
CA GLU A 16 -3.33 -4.01 23.42
C GLU A 16 -3.83 -2.86 22.55
N LEU A 17 -4.42 -1.83 23.17
CA LEU A 17 -4.87 -0.65 22.42
C LEU A 17 -3.69 0.09 21.79
N PHE A 18 -2.56 0.20 22.48
CA PHE A 18 -1.35 0.80 21.92
C PHE A 18 -0.82 0.00 20.72
N VAL A 19 -0.84 -1.33 20.81
CA VAL A 19 -0.40 -2.17 19.71
C VAL A 19 -1.30 -1.98 18.49
N LEU A 20 -2.63 -1.97 18.70
CA LEU A 20 -3.58 -1.73 17.61
C LEU A 20 -3.39 -0.34 17.00
N ALA A 21 -3.22 0.69 17.82
CA ALA A 21 -3.00 2.05 17.33
C ALA A 21 -1.70 2.14 16.53
N GLY A 22 -0.64 1.47 17.00
CA GLY A 22 0.63 1.43 16.29
C GLY A 22 0.51 0.74 14.94
N ASP A 23 -0.25 -0.36 14.86
CA ASP A 23 -0.48 -1.07 13.60
C ASP A 23 -1.26 -0.20 12.63
N ILE A 24 -2.31 0.49 13.09
CA ILE A 24 -3.09 1.40 12.26
C ILE A 24 -2.20 2.53 11.74
N PHE A 25 -1.39 3.11 12.62
CA PHE A 25 -0.49 4.19 12.25
C PHE A 25 0.52 3.75 11.21
N THR A 26 1.12 2.58 11.39
CA THR A 26 2.07 2.02 10.44
C THR A 26 1.40 1.74 9.09
N ALA A 27 0.19 1.18 9.11
CA ALA A 27 -0.57 0.93 7.89
C ALA A 27 -0.86 2.22 7.14
N GLN A 28 -1.18 3.31 7.86
CA GLN A 28 -1.42 4.62 7.24
C GLN A 28 -0.16 5.18 6.59
N ILE A 29 1.00 5.02 7.24
CA ILE A 29 2.28 5.46 6.67
C ILE A 29 2.57 4.68 5.38
N ILE A 30 2.37 3.37 5.38
CA ILE A 30 2.58 2.54 4.19
C ILE A 30 1.61 2.95 3.09
N TYR A 31 0.33 3.13 3.41
CA TYR A 31 -0.67 3.56 2.44
C TYR A 31 -0.30 4.90 1.82
N THR A 32 0.11 5.87 2.65
CA THR A 32 0.49 7.20 2.16
C THR A 32 1.70 7.12 1.23
N ASN A 33 2.68 6.28 1.58
CA ASN A 33 3.85 6.06 0.73
C ASN A 33 3.45 5.43 -0.61
N LEU A 34 2.61 4.40 -0.58
CA LEU A 34 2.12 3.76 -1.80
C LEU A 34 1.34 4.75 -2.65
N ASP A 35 0.49 5.57 -2.04
CA ASP A 35 -0.30 6.56 -2.75
C ASP A 35 0.58 7.60 -3.44
N ALA A 36 1.60 8.10 -2.73
CA ALA A 36 2.54 9.07 -3.29
C ALA A 36 3.31 8.47 -4.47
N ILE A 37 3.80 7.26 -4.34
CA ILE A 37 4.52 6.57 -5.40
C ILE A 37 3.60 6.23 -6.56
N SER A 38 2.32 5.94 -6.28
CA SER A 38 1.35 5.65 -7.34
C SER A 38 1.11 6.87 -8.25
N ILE A 39 1.18 8.08 -7.71
CA ILE A 39 1.08 9.30 -8.52
C ILE A 39 2.24 9.38 -9.50
N THR A 40 3.47 9.18 -9.02
CA THR A 40 4.66 9.18 -9.86
C THR A 40 4.61 8.04 -10.88
N ALA A 41 4.22 6.85 -10.44
CA ALA A 41 4.08 5.69 -11.33
C ALA A 41 3.04 5.96 -12.42
N GLY A 42 1.92 6.58 -12.05
CA GLY A 42 0.88 6.95 -13.01
C GLY A 42 1.39 7.91 -14.08
N ASN A 43 2.20 8.90 -13.68
CA ASN A 43 2.80 9.82 -14.63
C ASN A 43 3.76 9.11 -15.59
N ILE A 44 4.55 8.17 -15.08
CA ILE A 44 5.47 7.39 -15.90
C ILE A 44 4.70 6.49 -16.89
N ILE A 45 3.66 5.83 -16.41
CA ILE A 45 2.82 4.96 -17.26
C ILE A 45 2.14 5.80 -18.34
N SER A 46 1.60 6.96 -17.97
CA SER A 46 0.95 7.87 -18.92
C SER A 46 1.92 8.31 -20.02
N THR A 47 3.18 8.52 -19.68
CA THR A 47 4.21 8.97 -20.62
C THR A 47 4.76 7.81 -21.44
N LYS A 48 5.02 6.67 -20.82
CA LYS A 48 5.64 5.51 -21.47
C LYS A 48 4.62 4.59 -22.14
N GLY A 49 3.38 4.63 -21.69
CA GLY A 49 2.33 3.78 -22.23
C GLY A 49 2.30 2.37 -21.69
N GLU A 50 3.18 2.02 -20.77
CA GLU A 50 3.22 0.66 -20.21
C GLU A 50 3.96 0.65 -18.88
N ILE A 51 3.85 -0.48 -18.17
CA ILE A 51 4.64 -0.73 -16.96
C ILE A 51 5.96 -1.33 -17.40
N THR A 52 7.04 -0.56 -17.28
CA THR A 52 8.38 -0.98 -17.65
C THR A 52 9.07 -1.69 -16.49
N ASP A 53 10.14 -2.43 -16.78
CA ASP A 53 10.95 -3.06 -15.73
C ASP A 53 11.60 -2.00 -14.83
N GLU A 54 11.98 -0.86 -15.40
CA GLU A 54 12.52 0.26 -14.62
C GLU A 54 11.51 0.76 -13.61
N LEU A 55 10.23 0.86 -14.02
CA LEU A 55 9.16 1.28 -13.12
C LEU A 55 8.92 0.25 -12.01
N LYS A 56 8.94 -1.03 -12.35
CA LYS A 56 8.81 -2.09 -11.35
C LYS A 56 9.92 -2.02 -10.32
N ASN A 57 11.15 -1.82 -10.76
CA ASN A 57 12.29 -1.69 -9.86
C ASN A 57 12.20 -0.43 -9.01
N TYR A 58 11.75 0.68 -9.58
CA TYR A 58 11.53 1.92 -8.86
C TYR A 58 10.51 1.73 -7.73
N VAL A 59 9.36 1.14 -8.05
CA VAL A 59 8.31 0.89 -7.06
C VAL A 59 8.83 -0.02 -5.95
N LEU A 60 9.54 -1.09 -6.31
CA LEU A 60 10.09 -2.02 -5.33
C LEU A 60 11.08 -1.33 -4.41
N SER A 61 11.97 -0.50 -4.95
CA SER A 61 12.98 0.19 -4.15
C SER A 61 12.40 1.25 -3.23
N GLU A 62 11.33 1.93 -3.67
CA GLU A 62 10.73 3.03 -2.91
C GLU A 62 9.69 2.56 -1.89
N THR A 63 8.96 1.50 -2.19
CA THR A 63 7.85 1.05 -1.34
C THR A 63 8.04 -0.34 -0.76
N GLY A 64 8.90 -1.16 -1.37
CA GLY A 64 8.99 -2.57 -1.03
C GLY A 64 7.82 -3.39 -1.58
N GLY A 65 6.96 -2.77 -2.40
CA GLY A 65 5.81 -3.43 -2.97
C GLY A 65 5.96 -3.73 -4.45
N GLU A 66 4.91 -4.28 -5.02
CA GLU A 66 4.86 -4.64 -6.43
C GLU A 66 3.78 -3.87 -7.14
N ILE A 67 4.05 -3.46 -8.39
CA ILE A 67 3.07 -2.83 -9.26
C ILE A 67 2.61 -3.85 -10.29
N SER A 68 1.30 -3.91 -10.51
CA SER A 68 0.70 -4.82 -11.49
C SER A 68 -0.48 -4.17 -12.17
N PRO A 69 -0.77 -4.54 -13.42
CA PRO A 69 -1.96 -4.03 -14.10
C PRO A 69 -3.21 -4.67 -13.51
N VAL A 70 -4.30 -3.88 -13.52
CA VAL A 70 -5.63 -4.38 -13.17
C VAL A 70 -6.38 -4.56 -14.47
N GLY A 71 -6.53 -5.78 -14.94
CA GLY A 71 -7.18 -6.06 -16.19
C GLY A 71 -6.20 -6.50 -17.27
N ASN A 72 -6.73 -6.93 -18.39
CA ASN A 72 -5.95 -7.54 -19.47
C ASN A 72 -5.84 -6.65 -20.71
N GLU A 73 -6.22 -5.38 -20.61
CA GLU A 73 -6.20 -4.48 -21.74
C GLU A 73 -4.80 -3.94 -21.98
N SER A 74 -4.40 -3.89 -23.24
CA SER A 74 -3.16 -3.25 -23.63
C SER A 74 -3.31 -1.73 -23.53
N PRO A 75 -2.32 -1.01 -22.96
CA PRO A 75 -2.43 0.44 -22.90
C PRO A 75 -2.35 1.04 -24.30
N MET A 76 -3.31 1.93 -24.59
CA MET A 76 -3.38 2.64 -25.87
C MET A 76 -3.50 4.14 -25.59
N PHE A 77 -3.00 4.94 -26.52
CA PHE A 77 -3.11 6.40 -26.40
C PHE A 77 -4.57 6.82 -26.21
N GLY A 78 -4.82 7.60 -25.18
CA GLY A 78 -6.15 8.11 -24.87
C GLY A 78 -7.02 7.16 -24.06
N SER A 79 -6.59 5.91 -23.84
CA SER A 79 -7.36 4.96 -23.04
C SER A 79 -7.02 5.10 -21.57
N VAL A 80 -7.95 4.64 -20.72
CA VAL A 80 -7.72 4.60 -19.27
C VAL A 80 -7.02 3.29 -18.93
N TYR A 81 -5.92 3.41 -18.22
CA TYR A 81 -5.14 2.28 -17.75
C TYR A 81 -5.14 2.26 -16.24
N THR A 82 -5.53 1.13 -15.67
CA THR A 82 -5.61 0.98 -14.22
C THR A 82 -4.51 0.02 -13.75
N PHE A 83 -3.84 0.43 -12.69
CA PHE A 83 -2.79 -0.37 -12.08
C PHE A 83 -2.94 -0.36 -10.56
N ARG A 84 -2.28 -1.31 -9.93
CA ARG A 84 -2.32 -1.47 -8.48
C ARG A 84 -0.90 -1.68 -7.95
N ILE A 85 -0.58 -1.03 -6.85
CA ILE A 85 0.64 -1.28 -6.10
C ILE A 85 0.24 -1.95 -4.80
N THR A 86 0.84 -3.11 -4.52
CA THR A 86 0.55 -3.88 -3.32
C THR A 86 1.81 -4.10 -2.51
N ARG A 87 1.66 -4.09 -1.19
CA ARG A 87 2.76 -4.39 -0.27
C ARG A 87 2.22 -5.21 0.89
N GLU A 88 2.97 -6.21 1.30
CA GLU A 88 2.65 -6.99 2.48
C GLU A 88 2.99 -6.20 3.73
N PHE A 89 2.15 -6.33 4.74
CA PHE A 89 2.31 -5.69 6.03
C PHE A 89 2.10 -6.71 7.13
N ASN A 90 3.07 -6.81 8.05
CA ASN A 90 2.98 -7.69 9.21
C ASN A 90 2.64 -6.86 10.43
N PRO A 91 1.37 -6.85 10.88
CA PRO A 91 1.02 -6.10 12.07
C PRO A 91 1.64 -6.69 13.32
N MET A 92 1.88 -5.83 14.31
CA MET A 92 2.40 -6.27 15.62
C MET A 92 1.36 -7.07 16.38
N ASN A 93 0.08 -6.84 16.09
CA ASN A 93 -1.01 -7.59 16.72
C ASN A 93 -1.06 -8.99 16.15
N ARG A 94 -0.72 -9.98 16.98
CA ARG A 94 -0.64 -11.38 16.57
C ARG A 94 -1.98 -11.97 16.13
N PHE A 95 -3.08 -11.31 16.47
CA PHE A 95 -4.41 -11.80 16.11
C PHE A 95 -4.84 -11.39 14.70
N THR A 96 -4.20 -10.40 14.14
CA THR A 96 -4.57 -9.88 12.82
C THR A 96 -3.95 -10.69 11.68
N GLY A 97 -2.74 -11.18 11.86
CA GLY A 97 -2.05 -11.90 10.80
C GLY A 97 -1.51 -10.99 9.71
N LYS A 98 -1.00 -11.60 8.66
CA LYS A 98 -0.39 -10.89 7.55
C LYS A 98 -1.45 -10.21 6.69
N THR A 99 -1.25 -8.94 6.38
CA THR A 99 -2.21 -8.13 5.64
C THR A 99 -1.52 -7.52 4.43
N GLU A 100 -2.25 -7.34 3.33
CA GLU A 100 -1.78 -6.58 2.18
C GLU A 100 -2.38 -5.19 2.19
N ILE A 101 -1.55 -4.19 1.87
CA ILE A 101 -1.99 -2.83 1.65
C ILE A 101 -1.86 -2.56 0.16
N ALA A 102 -2.92 -2.08 -0.47
CA ALA A 102 -2.95 -1.85 -1.90
C ALA A 102 -3.51 -0.47 -2.22
N VAL A 103 -2.94 0.14 -3.25
CA VAL A 103 -3.45 1.39 -3.83
C VAL A 103 -3.72 1.12 -5.30
N THR A 104 -4.93 1.39 -5.73
CA THR A 104 -5.33 1.26 -7.13
C THR A 104 -5.52 2.65 -7.71
N ARG A 105 -4.96 2.89 -8.90
CA ARG A 105 -5.04 4.18 -9.56
C ARG A 105 -5.23 4.00 -11.05
N SER A 106 -6.00 4.90 -11.64
CA SER A 106 -6.22 4.92 -13.10
C SER A 106 -5.59 6.16 -13.69
N VAL A 107 -4.99 6.01 -14.87
CA VAL A 107 -4.39 7.13 -15.60
C VAL A 107 -4.80 7.04 -17.05
N VAL A 108 -4.81 8.19 -17.73
CA VAL A 108 -5.02 8.23 -19.17
C VAL A 108 -3.66 8.16 -19.85
N ILE A 109 -3.52 7.29 -20.82
CA ILE A 109 -2.28 7.13 -21.57
C ILE A 109 -2.14 8.32 -22.52
N GLY A 110 -1.08 9.09 -22.34
CA GLY A 110 -0.84 10.31 -23.11
C GLY A 110 0.52 10.35 -23.80
N TYR A 111 1.09 9.18 -24.14
CA TYR A 111 2.39 9.13 -24.78
C TYR A 111 2.28 9.42 -26.26
N TYR A 112 3.40 9.90 -26.83
CA TYR A 112 3.56 10.09 -28.27
C TYR A 112 4.67 9.19 -28.76
N ASN A 113 4.46 8.66 -29.96
CA ASN A 113 5.50 7.88 -30.63
C ASN A 113 6.53 8.80 -31.27
#